data_b2860e4ea1c6ab8e105161e3c3f9b2a9
#
_entry.id   b2860e4ea1c6ab8e105161e3c3f9b2a9
#
_cell.length_a   1.000
_cell.length_b   1.000
_cell.length_c   1.000
_cell.angle_alpha   90.00
_cell.angle_beta   90.00
_cell.angle_gamma   90.00
#
_symmetry.space_group_name_H-M   'P 1'
#
loop_
_entity.id
_entity.type
_entity.pdbx_description
1 polymer ?
#
loop_
_entity_poly.entity_id
_entity_poly.type
_entity_poly.pdbx_seq_one_letter_code
_entity_poly.pdbx_strand_id
1 'polypeptide(L)'
;MITPMTISSANIKVSSPNSCNLTAGDALMISDCQDAHIFRAGTVSNGTGSQTIPHPASNNTGTHFCINQAGIGTGSCGTANAKLYGADSELLQFTSLTYYIRQGAGGRNALWVFDNTEAASAQNPMELIEGVEDMQVTYGVDTTGDDIVDAYQTANTVNAATNWINVISAEISLLVETQDDNLTTDNMTYTYNGATVTSADNRLRRVFTTVIGIRNRVQ
;
A
#
# COMPACT_ATOMS: atom_id res chain seq x y z
N MET A 1 18.97 -13.57 -4.22
CA MET A 1 18.75 -14.75 -5.14
C MET A 1 19.87 -15.76 -4.97
N ILE A 2 19.67 -17.04 -5.38
CA ILE A 2 20.74 -18.07 -5.36
C ILE A 2 21.48 -18.23 -6.69
N THR A 3 20.91 -17.73 -7.79
CA THR A 3 21.51 -17.80 -9.12
C THR A 3 21.24 -16.49 -9.86
N PRO A 4 22.29 -15.83 -10.39
CA PRO A 4 22.09 -14.60 -11.16
C PRO A 4 21.33 -14.88 -12.48
N MET A 5 20.61 -13.89 -12.95
CA MET A 5 19.98 -13.95 -14.27
C MET A 5 21.05 -13.90 -15.35
N THR A 6 21.01 -14.85 -16.27
CA THR A 6 21.94 -14.91 -17.42
C THR A 6 21.35 -14.29 -18.68
N ILE A 7 20.01 -14.22 -18.76
CA ILE A 7 19.25 -13.54 -19.79
C ILE A 7 18.07 -12.80 -19.15
N SER A 8 17.58 -11.77 -19.79
CA SER A 8 16.59 -10.86 -19.26
C SER A 8 15.18 -11.47 -19.04
N SER A 9 14.92 -12.64 -19.58
CA SER A 9 13.70 -13.43 -19.35
C SER A 9 13.93 -14.65 -18.46
N ALA A 10 15.12 -14.77 -17.82
CA ALA A 10 15.41 -15.89 -16.94
C ALA A 10 14.53 -15.88 -15.72
N ASN A 11 14.05 -17.05 -15.30
CA ASN A 11 13.30 -17.19 -14.06
C ASN A 11 14.18 -16.87 -12.84
N ILE A 12 13.56 -16.22 -11.85
CA ILE A 12 14.19 -15.94 -10.57
C ILE A 12 14.30 -17.24 -9.77
N LYS A 13 15.45 -17.45 -9.12
CA LYS A 13 15.66 -18.59 -8.22
C LYS A 13 16.04 -18.12 -6.83
N VAL A 14 15.29 -18.58 -5.82
CA VAL A 14 15.53 -18.32 -4.41
C VAL A 14 15.75 -19.63 -3.65
N SER A 15 16.34 -19.57 -2.45
CA SER A 15 16.50 -20.73 -1.58
C SER A 15 15.15 -21.31 -1.15
N SER A 16 15.12 -22.61 -0.94
CA SER A 16 13.98 -23.34 -0.36
C SER A 16 14.52 -24.33 0.69
N PRO A 17 13.91 -24.46 1.89
CA PRO A 17 12.69 -23.71 2.29
C PRO A 17 12.96 -22.22 2.54
N ASN A 18 11.94 -21.40 2.36
CA ASN A 18 11.91 -20.01 2.75
C ASN A 18 10.59 -19.70 3.48
N SER A 19 10.51 -18.57 4.18
CA SER A 19 9.34 -18.18 4.98
C SER A 19 8.21 -17.55 4.17
N CYS A 20 8.43 -17.26 2.87
CA CYS A 20 7.47 -16.48 2.07
C CYS A 20 6.31 -17.31 1.52
N ASN A 21 6.41 -18.64 1.45
CA ASN A 21 5.38 -19.54 0.90
C ASN A 21 4.86 -19.09 -0.48
N LEU A 22 5.76 -18.67 -1.37
CA LEU A 22 5.41 -18.04 -2.65
C LEU A 22 4.58 -18.96 -3.53
N THR A 23 3.52 -18.39 -4.14
CA THR A 23 2.57 -19.06 -5.03
C THR A 23 2.42 -18.32 -6.35
N ALA A 24 1.75 -18.95 -7.30
CA ALA A 24 1.40 -18.32 -8.58
C ALA A 24 0.43 -17.14 -8.35
N GLY A 25 0.71 -16.02 -8.98
CA GLY A 25 -0.09 -14.81 -8.87
C GLY A 25 0.36 -13.82 -7.79
N ASP A 26 1.25 -14.24 -6.89
CA ASP A 26 1.79 -13.34 -5.85
C ASP A 26 2.42 -12.09 -6.47
N ALA A 27 2.16 -10.94 -5.88
CA ALA A 27 2.85 -9.71 -6.20
C ALA A 27 4.18 -9.67 -5.45
N LEU A 28 5.27 -9.56 -6.21
CA LEU A 28 6.63 -9.64 -5.70
C LEU A 28 7.43 -8.41 -6.12
N MET A 29 8.41 -8.04 -5.32
CA MET A 29 9.42 -7.04 -5.65
C MET A 29 10.80 -7.70 -5.64
N ILE A 30 11.55 -7.50 -6.73
CA ILE A 30 12.97 -7.84 -6.78
C ILE A 30 13.79 -6.54 -6.73
N SER A 31 14.86 -6.54 -5.94
CA SER A 31 15.74 -5.38 -5.80
C SER A 31 17.18 -5.79 -5.57
N ASP A 32 18.12 -4.95 -6.06
CA ASP A 32 19.56 -5.04 -5.77
C ASP A 32 20.10 -3.75 -5.14
N CYS A 33 19.25 -2.94 -4.52
CA CYS A 33 19.56 -1.62 -3.94
C CYS A 33 19.93 -0.52 -4.95
N GLN A 34 20.02 -0.83 -6.24
CA GLN A 34 20.18 0.14 -7.33
C GLN A 34 18.85 0.31 -8.08
N ASP A 35 18.21 -0.81 -8.38
CA ASP A 35 16.91 -0.87 -9.06
C ASP A 35 15.95 -1.77 -8.30
N ALA A 36 14.66 -1.53 -8.46
CA ALA A 36 13.60 -2.39 -7.95
C ALA A 36 12.48 -2.51 -8.98
N HIS A 37 11.95 -3.72 -9.13
CA HIS A 37 10.81 -3.99 -10.01
C HIS A 37 9.75 -4.83 -9.30
N ILE A 38 8.48 -4.43 -9.44
CA ILE A 38 7.34 -5.17 -8.94
C ILE A 38 6.75 -5.98 -10.10
N PHE A 39 6.44 -7.25 -9.85
CA PHE A 39 5.89 -8.15 -10.85
C PHE A 39 4.96 -9.18 -10.21
N ARG A 40 4.15 -9.85 -11.04
CA ARG A 40 3.36 -11.01 -10.61
C ARG A 40 4.08 -12.30 -10.96
N ALA A 41 4.16 -13.20 -9.98
CA ALA A 41 4.71 -14.53 -10.17
C ALA A 41 3.86 -15.36 -11.14
N GLY A 42 4.52 -16.08 -12.02
CA GLY A 42 3.91 -17.18 -12.77
C GLY A 42 3.78 -18.44 -11.91
N THR A 43 3.64 -19.61 -12.54
CA THR A 43 3.57 -20.88 -11.81
C THR A 43 4.90 -21.16 -11.09
N VAL A 44 4.88 -21.03 -9.77
CA VAL A 44 6.04 -21.27 -8.91
C VAL A 44 6.30 -22.78 -8.84
N SER A 45 7.57 -23.20 -9.00
CA SER A 45 7.97 -24.59 -8.87
C SER A 45 9.01 -24.78 -7.78
N ASN A 46 8.80 -25.81 -6.95
CA ASN A 46 9.67 -26.18 -5.85
C ASN A 46 10.62 -27.30 -6.27
N GLY A 47 11.92 -27.08 -6.12
CA GLY A 47 12.98 -28.07 -6.31
C GLY A 47 13.73 -28.31 -5.01
N THR A 48 14.67 -29.28 -5.03
CA THR A 48 15.55 -29.52 -3.87
C THR A 48 16.46 -28.33 -3.62
N GLY A 49 16.27 -27.66 -2.47
CA GLY A 49 17.06 -26.49 -2.06
C GLY A 49 16.76 -25.20 -2.83
N SER A 50 15.79 -25.19 -3.75
CA SER A 50 15.46 -24.00 -4.53
C SER A 50 13.99 -23.89 -4.91
N GLN A 51 13.52 -22.67 -5.04
CA GLN A 51 12.21 -22.32 -5.61
C GLN A 51 12.43 -21.47 -6.85
N THR A 52 11.75 -21.82 -7.95
CA THR A 52 11.83 -21.10 -9.23
C THR A 52 10.56 -20.30 -9.47
N ILE A 53 10.71 -19.01 -9.74
CA ILE A 53 9.63 -18.03 -9.86
C ILE A 53 9.71 -17.40 -11.25
N PRO A 54 8.82 -17.80 -12.16
CA PRO A 54 8.67 -17.15 -13.47
C PRO A 54 8.00 -15.78 -13.35
N HIS A 55 8.27 -14.91 -14.32
CA HIS A 55 7.59 -13.62 -14.50
C HIS A 55 7.06 -13.48 -15.96
N PRO A 56 6.08 -14.31 -16.35
CA PRO A 56 5.61 -14.37 -17.74
C PRO A 56 4.79 -13.15 -18.12
N ALA A 57 4.76 -12.82 -19.41
CA ALA A 57 3.94 -11.74 -19.97
C ALA A 57 2.42 -11.95 -19.78
N SER A 58 1.97 -13.17 -19.52
CA SER A 58 0.55 -13.44 -19.23
C SER A 58 0.09 -12.78 -17.91
N ASN A 59 1.01 -12.58 -16.97
CA ASN A 59 0.72 -12.00 -15.65
C ASN A 59 1.26 -10.57 -15.50
N ASN A 60 2.03 -10.10 -16.49
CA ASN A 60 2.77 -8.86 -16.47
C ASN A 60 2.67 -8.15 -17.82
N THR A 61 3.10 -6.89 -17.91
CA THR A 61 3.14 -6.15 -19.18
C THR A 61 4.18 -6.69 -20.18
N GLY A 62 5.11 -7.53 -19.72
CA GLY A 62 6.15 -8.17 -20.52
C GLY A 62 6.95 -9.15 -19.70
N THR A 63 8.10 -9.61 -20.24
CA THR A 63 8.97 -10.61 -19.61
C THR A 63 10.32 -10.05 -19.16
N HIS A 64 10.57 -8.74 -19.35
CA HIS A 64 11.83 -8.11 -19.00
C HIS A 64 11.66 -7.13 -17.85
N PHE A 65 12.60 -7.08 -16.91
CA PHE A 65 12.72 -5.99 -15.95
C PHE A 65 13.33 -4.79 -16.65
N CYS A 66 12.50 -3.85 -17.07
CA CYS A 66 12.90 -2.75 -17.95
C CYS A 66 13.42 -1.56 -17.15
N ILE A 67 14.66 -1.17 -17.39
CA ILE A 67 15.22 0.09 -16.93
C ILE A 67 14.83 1.23 -17.86
N ASN A 68 14.73 2.46 -17.35
CA ASN A 68 14.38 3.66 -18.11
C ASN A 68 13.02 3.64 -18.81
N GLN A 69 12.06 2.83 -18.32
CA GLN A 69 10.66 2.91 -18.74
C GLN A 69 9.81 3.61 -17.67
N ALA A 70 8.86 4.40 -18.11
CA ALA A 70 7.84 4.94 -17.22
C ALA A 70 6.94 3.79 -16.73
N GLY A 71 7.02 3.50 -15.45
CA GLY A 71 6.25 2.43 -14.82
C GLY A 71 7.12 1.45 -14.05
N ILE A 72 6.49 0.84 -13.06
CA ILE A 72 7.10 -0.17 -12.20
C ILE A 72 6.71 -1.55 -12.74
N GLY A 73 7.68 -2.46 -12.87
CA GLY A 73 7.42 -3.85 -13.20
C GLY A 73 8.11 -4.36 -14.46
N THR A 74 7.63 -5.49 -14.94
CA THR A 74 8.12 -6.07 -16.19
C THR A 74 7.44 -5.42 -17.40
N GLY A 75 8.18 -5.23 -18.47
CA GLY A 75 7.70 -4.59 -19.70
C GLY A 75 8.27 -5.21 -20.96
N SER A 76 7.94 -4.60 -22.08
CA SER A 76 8.46 -4.94 -23.41
C SER A 76 9.54 -3.95 -23.79
N CYS A 77 10.74 -4.12 -23.25
CA CYS A 77 11.93 -3.38 -23.68
C CYS A 77 12.88 -4.28 -24.47
N GLY A 78 13.72 -3.69 -25.30
CA GLY A 78 14.82 -4.44 -25.92
C GLY A 78 15.82 -4.93 -24.84
N THR A 79 16.55 -5.99 -25.14
CA THR A 79 17.53 -6.59 -24.21
C THR A 79 18.57 -5.61 -23.70
N ALA A 80 18.88 -4.53 -24.45
CA ALA A 80 19.79 -3.47 -24.02
C ALA A 80 19.27 -2.63 -22.85
N ASN A 81 17.95 -2.56 -22.67
CA ASN A 81 17.28 -1.83 -21.59
C ASN A 81 16.68 -2.78 -20.54
N ALA A 82 17.09 -4.02 -20.54
CA ALA A 82 16.62 -5.01 -19.59
C ALA A 82 17.64 -5.20 -18.45
N LYS A 83 17.15 -5.08 -17.22
CA LYS A 83 17.94 -5.36 -16.02
C LYS A 83 18.17 -6.86 -15.87
N LEU A 84 19.40 -7.23 -15.57
CA LEU A 84 19.78 -8.56 -15.11
C LEU A 84 20.11 -8.48 -13.62
N TYR A 85 19.30 -9.15 -12.80
CA TYR A 85 19.50 -9.20 -11.38
C TYR A 85 20.56 -10.23 -10.99
N GLY A 86 21.50 -9.83 -10.14
CA GLY A 86 22.60 -10.65 -9.63
C GLY A 86 22.18 -11.56 -8.47
N ALA A 87 23.12 -12.37 -7.98
CA ALA A 87 22.89 -13.22 -6.82
C ALA A 87 22.74 -12.44 -5.50
N ASP A 88 23.19 -11.19 -5.48
CA ASP A 88 23.02 -10.22 -4.39
C ASP A 88 21.63 -9.61 -4.31
N SER A 89 20.78 -9.87 -5.30
CA SER A 89 19.41 -9.34 -5.31
C SER A 89 18.51 -10.07 -4.33
N GLU A 90 17.60 -9.31 -3.71
CA GLU A 90 16.58 -9.79 -2.80
C GLU A 90 15.22 -9.87 -3.49
N LEU A 91 14.42 -10.86 -3.06
CA LEU A 91 13.03 -11.01 -3.47
C LEU A 91 12.14 -10.86 -2.25
N LEU A 92 11.17 -9.95 -2.34
CA LEU A 92 10.26 -9.57 -1.28
C LEU A 92 8.81 -9.76 -1.72
N GLN A 93 7.93 -10.14 -0.82
CA GLN A 93 6.49 -10.03 -1.08
C GLN A 93 6.11 -8.55 -1.08
N PHE A 94 5.33 -8.15 -2.08
CA PHE A 94 4.83 -6.79 -2.21
C PHE A 94 3.36 -6.75 -1.79
N THR A 95 3.03 -5.82 -0.90
CA THR A 95 1.65 -5.58 -0.44
C THR A 95 1.28 -4.13 -0.75
N SER A 96 0.08 -3.93 -1.29
CA SER A 96 -0.48 -2.60 -1.57
C SER A 96 -1.95 -2.59 -1.18
N LEU A 97 -2.28 -1.85 -0.13
CA LEU A 97 -3.63 -1.77 0.43
C LEU A 97 -4.19 -0.37 0.25
N THR A 98 -5.46 -0.29 -0.16
CA THR A 98 -6.22 0.96 -0.21
C THR A 98 -7.34 0.92 0.82
N TYR A 99 -7.34 1.87 1.74
CA TYR A 99 -8.41 2.06 2.71
C TYR A 99 -9.33 3.19 2.24
N TYR A 100 -10.63 3.01 2.39
CA TYR A 100 -11.62 4.01 1.98
C TYR A 100 -12.95 3.82 2.71
N ILE A 101 -13.78 4.86 2.69
CA ILE A 101 -15.12 4.84 3.28
C ILE A 101 -16.15 4.59 2.18
N ARG A 102 -17.04 3.63 2.43
CA ARG A 102 -18.17 3.29 1.55
C ARG A 102 -19.28 2.70 2.39
N GLN A 103 -20.52 2.70 1.88
CA GLN A 103 -21.64 2.03 2.54
C GLN A 103 -21.34 0.55 2.78
N GLY A 104 -21.53 0.10 4.02
CA GLY A 104 -21.36 -1.27 4.47
C GLY A 104 -22.62 -2.12 4.28
N ALA A 105 -22.54 -3.39 4.69
CA ALA A 105 -23.62 -4.36 4.58
C ALA A 105 -24.85 -3.98 5.41
N GLY A 106 -24.67 -3.31 6.56
CA GLY A 106 -25.74 -2.80 7.42
C GLY A 106 -26.39 -1.50 6.95
N GLY A 107 -25.94 -0.94 5.82
CA GLY A 107 -26.50 0.27 5.22
C GLY A 107 -25.88 1.57 5.76
N ARG A 108 -24.96 1.51 6.71
CA ARG A 108 -24.19 2.63 7.22
C ARG A 108 -22.83 2.72 6.51
N ASN A 109 -22.16 3.86 6.62
CA ASN A 109 -20.78 3.95 6.14
C ASN A 109 -19.87 3.00 6.94
N ALA A 110 -18.90 2.45 6.26
CA ALA A 110 -17.94 1.49 6.82
C ALA A 110 -16.53 1.79 6.27
N LEU A 111 -15.54 1.41 7.05
CA LEU A 111 -14.16 1.36 6.58
C LEU A 111 -13.96 0.07 5.79
N TRP A 112 -13.46 0.20 4.59
CA TRP A 112 -13.14 -0.89 3.67
C TRP A 112 -11.66 -0.93 3.37
N VAL A 113 -11.15 -2.12 3.08
CA VAL A 113 -9.81 -2.33 2.53
C VAL A 113 -9.91 -3.04 1.17
N PHE A 114 -9.15 -2.55 0.21
CA PHE A 114 -8.92 -3.21 -1.06
C PHE A 114 -7.44 -3.59 -1.16
N ASP A 115 -7.16 -4.86 -1.35
CA ASP A 115 -5.81 -5.33 -1.66
C ASP A 115 -5.56 -5.21 -3.16
N ASN A 116 -4.71 -4.26 -3.56
CA ASN A 116 -4.37 -4.02 -4.96
C ASN A 116 -3.50 -5.14 -5.55
N THR A 117 -3.00 -6.03 -4.71
CA THR A 117 -2.21 -7.18 -5.17
C THR A 117 -3.06 -8.39 -5.50
N GLU A 118 -4.33 -8.39 -5.08
CA GLU A 118 -5.30 -9.45 -5.32
C GLU A 118 -6.30 -9.07 -6.41
N ALA A 119 -6.90 -10.07 -7.06
CA ALA A 119 -8.01 -9.83 -7.97
C ALA A 119 -9.28 -9.42 -7.19
N ALA A 120 -10.10 -8.57 -7.80
CA ALA A 120 -11.41 -8.24 -7.23
C ALA A 120 -12.28 -9.51 -7.09
N SER A 121 -12.87 -9.71 -5.92
CA SER A 121 -13.68 -10.88 -5.59
C SER A 121 -14.73 -10.51 -4.53
N ALA A 122 -15.49 -11.49 -4.05
CA ALA A 122 -16.40 -11.29 -2.94
C ALA A 122 -15.69 -10.94 -1.61
N GLN A 123 -14.40 -11.27 -1.49
CA GLN A 123 -13.55 -11.02 -0.33
C GLN A 123 -12.58 -9.85 -0.54
N ASN A 124 -12.55 -9.26 -1.73
CA ASN A 124 -11.71 -8.11 -2.07
C ASN A 124 -12.47 -7.14 -3.00
N PRO A 125 -12.96 -6.01 -2.49
CA PRO A 125 -12.67 -5.39 -1.19
C PRO A 125 -13.38 -6.07 0.01
N MET A 126 -12.79 -5.91 1.19
CA MET A 126 -13.32 -6.42 2.45
C MET A 126 -13.78 -5.26 3.35
N GLU A 127 -14.98 -5.39 3.90
CA GLU A 127 -15.47 -4.51 4.96
C GLU A 127 -14.77 -4.82 6.27
N LEU A 128 -14.16 -3.81 6.90
CA LEU A 128 -13.42 -3.94 8.15
C LEU A 128 -14.27 -3.60 9.37
N ILE A 129 -14.86 -2.40 9.34
CA ILE A 129 -15.63 -1.88 10.49
C ILE A 129 -16.76 -1.03 9.95
N GLU A 130 -18.01 -1.36 10.34
CA GLU A 130 -19.18 -0.53 10.11
C GLU A 130 -19.26 0.62 11.11
N GLY A 131 -19.92 1.71 10.72
CA GLY A 131 -20.07 2.92 11.56
C GLY A 131 -18.89 3.88 11.47
N VAL A 132 -17.96 3.71 10.52
CA VAL A 132 -16.95 4.72 10.22
C VAL A 132 -17.52 5.69 9.19
N GLU A 133 -17.96 6.87 9.70
CA GLU A 133 -18.65 7.88 8.90
C GLU A 133 -17.71 8.60 7.93
N ASP A 134 -16.50 8.94 8.39
CA ASP A 134 -15.47 9.63 7.59
C ASP A 134 -14.05 9.28 8.04
N MET A 135 -13.10 9.45 7.14
CA MET A 135 -11.66 9.29 7.36
C MET A 135 -10.90 10.47 6.74
N GLN A 136 -10.11 11.16 7.55
CA GLN A 136 -9.21 12.21 7.10
C GLN A 136 -7.76 11.81 7.33
N VAL A 137 -6.90 12.17 6.37
CA VAL A 137 -5.46 11.96 6.46
C VAL A 137 -4.76 13.30 6.25
N THR A 138 -3.92 13.66 7.21
CA THR A 138 -2.99 14.79 7.10
C THR A 138 -1.56 14.28 7.18
N TYR A 139 -0.64 15.01 6.59
CA TYR A 139 0.74 14.61 6.44
C TYR A 139 1.62 15.52 7.29
N GLY A 140 2.39 14.92 8.17
CA GLY A 140 3.38 15.63 8.99
C GLY A 140 4.63 15.93 8.16
N VAL A 141 4.85 17.21 7.92
CA VAL A 141 5.92 17.73 7.07
C VAL A 141 7.01 18.29 7.95
N ASP A 142 8.26 17.87 7.71
CA ASP A 142 9.47 18.46 8.24
C ASP A 142 10.07 19.39 7.17
N THR A 143 10.03 20.69 7.41
CA THR A 143 10.57 21.71 6.50
C THR A 143 11.93 22.21 6.94
N THR A 144 12.34 21.90 8.16
CA THR A 144 13.62 22.34 8.77
C THR A 144 14.71 21.29 8.62
N GLY A 145 14.36 20.00 8.41
CA GLY A 145 15.30 18.89 8.23
C GLY A 145 15.88 18.40 9.56
N ASP A 146 15.11 18.50 10.65
CA ASP A 146 15.50 18.07 11.98
C ASP A 146 14.77 16.80 12.45
N ASP A 147 14.09 16.11 11.55
CA ASP A 147 13.28 14.90 11.79
C ASP A 147 12.07 15.14 12.73
N ILE A 148 11.67 16.40 12.91
CA ILE A 148 10.49 16.78 13.70
C ILE A 148 9.41 17.33 12.77
N VAL A 149 8.15 16.99 13.03
CA VAL A 149 7.02 17.53 12.26
C VAL A 149 6.81 19.00 12.59
N ASP A 150 6.98 19.89 11.63
CA ASP A 150 6.70 21.31 11.76
C ASP A 150 5.20 21.61 11.63
N ALA A 151 4.51 20.91 10.73
CA ALA A 151 3.08 21.09 10.51
C ALA A 151 2.41 19.87 9.89
N TYR A 152 1.15 19.62 10.27
CA TYR A 152 0.28 18.68 9.57
C TYR A 152 -0.48 19.38 8.44
N GLN A 153 -0.38 18.85 7.23
CA GLN A 153 -0.92 19.45 6.02
C GLN A 153 -1.79 18.45 5.24
N THR A 154 -2.79 18.95 4.51
CA THR A 154 -3.57 18.12 3.59
C THR A 154 -2.72 17.67 2.38
N ALA A 155 -3.10 16.57 1.74
CA ALA A 155 -2.44 16.10 0.52
C ALA A 155 -2.36 17.19 -0.58
N ASN A 156 -3.42 17.98 -0.73
CA ASN A 156 -3.47 19.07 -1.70
C ASN A 156 -2.43 20.16 -1.39
N THR A 157 -2.26 20.52 -0.12
CA THR A 157 -1.25 21.50 0.32
C THR A 157 0.15 20.99 0.07
N VAL A 158 0.44 19.75 0.47
CA VAL A 158 1.75 19.11 0.24
C VAL A 158 2.07 19.01 -1.26
N ASN A 159 1.07 18.63 -2.06
CA ASN A 159 1.24 18.51 -3.51
C ASN A 159 1.47 19.86 -4.20
N ALA A 160 0.72 20.89 -3.81
CA ALA A 160 0.89 22.25 -4.35
C ALA A 160 2.28 22.83 -4.04
N ALA A 161 2.83 22.49 -2.87
CA ALA A 161 4.18 22.87 -2.45
C ALA A 161 5.28 21.93 -3.00
N THR A 162 4.93 20.86 -3.71
CA THR A 162 5.87 19.79 -4.14
C THR A 162 6.72 19.23 -3.00
N ASN A 163 6.13 19.13 -1.81
CA ASN A 163 6.85 18.91 -0.55
C ASN A 163 6.76 17.46 -0.03
N TRP A 164 6.41 16.52 -0.89
CA TRP A 164 6.30 15.11 -0.52
C TRP A 164 7.59 14.48 0.00
N ILE A 165 8.74 15.03 -0.42
CA ILE A 165 10.05 14.55 0.04
C ILE A 165 10.27 14.76 1.54
N ASN A 166 9.63 15.78 2.12
CA ASN A 166 9.75 16.17 3.52
C ASN A 166 8.61 15.60 4.41
N VAL A 167 7.77 14.73 3.86
CA VAL A 167 6.73 14.07 4.65
C VAL A 167 7.35 12.93 5.44
N ILE A 168 7.31 13.02 6.77
CA ILE A 168 7.89 12.04 7.70
C ILE A 168 6.85 11.27 8.50
N SER A 169 5.59 11.71 8.50
CA SER A 169 4.49 11.02 9.19
C SER A 169 3.15 11.25 8.49
N ALA A 170 2.16 10.44 8.85
CA ALA A 170 0.77 10.62 8.49
C ALA A 170 -0.09 10.57 9.75
N GLU A 171 -0.98 11.53 9.93
CA GLU A 171 -2.02 11.52 10.95
C GLU A 171 -3.32 11.07 10.31
N ILE A 172 -3.95 10.04 10.89
CA ILE A 172 -5.22 9.48 10.42
C ILE A 172 -6.26 9.74 11.49
N SER A 173 -7.35 10.42 11.12
CA SER A 173 -8.50 10.69 11.97
C SER A 173 -9.73 9.99 11.41
N LEU A 174 -10.37 9.15 12.23
CA LEU A 174 -11.61 8.46 11.92
C LEU A 174 -12.75 9.07 12.72
N LEU A 175 -13.83 9.44 12.05
CA LEU A 175 -15.10 9.77 12.68
C LEU A 175 -15.96 8.51 12.72
N VAL A 176 -16.27 8.04 13.93
CA VAL A 176 -17.03 6.81 14.14
C VAL A 176 -18.35 7.16 14.81
N GLU A 177 -19.43 6.53 14.34
CA GLU A 177 -20.77 6.66 14.89
C GLU A 177 -21.33 5.30 15.34
N THR A 178 -22.32 5.32 16.23
CA THR A 178 -23.05 4.11 16.64
C THR A 178 -24.03 3.65 15.56
N GLN A 179 -24.29 2.35 15.49
CA GLN A 179 -25.30 1.80 14.59
C GLN A 179 -26.72 2.24 14.98
N ASP A 180 -27.01 2.23 16.27
CA ASP A 180 -28.31 2.62 16.80
C ASP A 180 -28.41 4.14 16.91
N ASP A 181 -29.58 4.67 16.60
CA ASP A 181 -29.98 6.06 16.83
C ASP A 181 -30.64 6.23 18.20
N ASN A 182 -30.94 7.47 18.57
CA ASN A 182 -31.59 7.83 19.84
C ASN A 182 -30.81 7.40 21.10
N LEU A 183 -29.49 7.38 21.02
CA LEU A 183 -28.61 7.12 22.16
C LEU A 183 -28.29 8.39 22.96
N THR A 184 -28.53 9.56 22.37
CA THR A 184 -28.43 10.87 23.04
C THR A 184 -29.80 11.54 23.07
N THR A 185 -30.04 12.38 24.08
CA THR A 185 -31.28 13.18 24.19
C THR A 185 -31.28 14.37 23.23
N ASP A 186 -30.10 14.89 22.93
CA ASP A 186 -29.88 16.02 22.06
C ASP A 186 -28.85 15.68 20.98
N ASN A 187 -28.87 16.45 19.88
CA ASN A 187 -27.87 16.32 18.83
C ASN A 187 -26.44 16.53 19.37
N MET A 188 -25.56 15.62 19.08
CA MET A 188 -24.20 15.64 19.62
C MET A 188 -23.35 16.71 18.89
N THR A 189 -22.59 17.49 19.67
CA THR A 189 -21.58 18.41 19.12
C THR A 189 -20.17 17.82 19.34
N TYR A 190 -19.37 17.77 18.28
CA TYR A 190 -18.02 17.23 18.28
C TYR A 190 -17.09 18.08 17.39
N THR A 191 -15.78 17.95 17.60
CA THR A 191 -14.78 18.59 16.73
C THR A 191 -14.13 17.54 15.83
N TYR A 192 -14.15 17.77 14.52
CA TYR A 192 -13.56 16.89 13.54
C TYR A 192 -12.94 17.71 12.39
N ASN A 193 -11.73 17.36 11.97
CA ASN A 193 -10.99 18.06 10.92
C ASN A 193 -10.92 19.58 11.13
N GLY A 194 -10.67 20.00 12.39
CA GLY A 194 -10.56 21.40 12.80
C GLY A 194 -11.88 22.19 12.87
N ALA A 195 -13.01 21.55 12.54
CA ALA A 195 -14.34 22.18 12.60
C ALA A 195 -15.19 21.61 13.73
N THR A 196 -15.97 22.46 14.39
CA THR A 196 -17.01 22.03 15.34
C THR A 196 -18.29 21.75 14.54
N VAL A 197 -18.81 20.53 14.67
CA VAL A 197 -19.98 20.03 13.94
C VAL A 197 -21.04 19.59 14.96
N THR A 198 -22.30 19.92 14.69
CA THR A 198 -23.47 19.37 15.42
C THR A 198 -24.14 18.31 14.54
N SER A 199 -24.33 17.10 15.06
CA SER A 199 -24.99 16.02 14.33
C SER A 199 -26.44 16.37 13.99
N ALA A 200 -26.96 15.76 12.92
CA ALA A 200 -28.38 15.88 12.56
C ALA A 200 -29.25 14.79 13.19
N ASP A 201 -28.67 13.87 13.92
CA ASP A 201 -29.30 12.73 14.58
C ASP A 201 -28.80 12.56 16.01
N ASN A 202 -29.38 11.60 16.74
CA ASN A 202 -29.05 11.32 18.15
C ASN A 202 -28.12 10.12 18.32
N ARG A 203 -27.21 9.90 17.37
CA ARG A 203 -26.14 8.89 17.45
C ARG A 203 -24.95 9.41 18.24
N LEU A 204 -24.29 8.49 18.94
CA LEU A 204 -23.01 8.82 19.56
C LEU A 204 -21.92 8.82 18.47
N ARG A 205 -21.12 9.89 18.46
CA ARG A 205 -19.97 10.04 17.59
C ARG A 205 -18.70 10.21 18.38
N ARG A 206 -17.62 9.63 17.88
CA ARG A 206 -16.30 9.77 18.47
C ARG A 206 -15.23 9.88 17.38
N VAL A 207 -14.28 10.78 17.60
CA VAL A 207 -13.10 10.92 16.75
C VAL A 207 -11.96 10.10 17.36
N PHE A 208 -11.32 9.28 16.53
CA PHE A 208 -10.09 8.56 16.86
C PHE A 208 -8.99 9.07 15.97
N THR A 209 -7.90 9.52 16.56
CA THR A 209 -6.74 10.02 15.82
C THR A 209 -5.51 9.20 16.18
N THR A 210 -4.72 8.83 15.17
CA THR A 210 -3.44 8.16 15.32
C THR A 210 -2.41 8.75 14.38
N VAL A 211 -1.13 8.68 14.78
CA VAL A 211 -0.01 9.13 13.95
C VAL A 211 0.87 7.93 13.62
N ILE A 212 1.24 7.82 12.35
CA ILE A 212 2.12 6.77 11.83
C ILE A 212 3.38 7.43 11.25
N GLY A 213 4.54 7.09 11.80
CA GLY A 213 5.83 7.52 11.27
C GLY A 213 6.20 6.74 10.00
N ILE A 214 6.75 7.42 9.02
CA ILE A 214 7.25 6.81 7.78
C ILE A 214 8.72 6.44 7.99
N ARG A 215 8.96 5.18 8.37
CA ARG A 215 10.28 4.70 8.85
C ARG A 215 11.44 4.95 7.90
N ASN A 216 11.21 4.99 6.59
CA ASN A 216 12.27 5.22 5.60
C ASN A 216 12.57 6.71 5.39
N ARG A 217 11.95 7.60 6.17
CA ARG A 217 12.11 9.06 6.07
C ARG A 217 12.69 9.68 7.31
N VAL A 218 12.60 8.99 8.44
CA VAL A 218 13.19 9.41 9.72
C VAL A 218 14.53 8.70 9.86
N GLN A 219 15.63 9.44 10.02
CA GLN A 219 17.00 8.92 10.19
C GLN A 219 17.37 8.81 11.66
#